data_b3538228f3df849ca409a238d7779fab
#
_entry.id   b3538228f3df849ca409a238d7779fab
#
_cell.length_a   1.000
_cell.length_b   1.000
_cell.length_c   1.000
_cell.angle_alpha   90.00
_cell.angle_beta   90.00
_cell.angle_gamma   90.00
#
_symmetry.space_group_name_H-M   'P 1'
#
loop_
_entity.id
_entity.type
_entity.pdbx_description
1 polymer ?
#
loop_
_entity_poly.entity_id
_entity_poly.type
_entity_poly.pdbx_seq_one_letter_code
_entity_poly.pdbx_strand_id
1 'polypeptide(L)'
;MAKPEKNDATNNLSLAQEALRKLWEDHVRYEFSTRNTDDTLATMVDDAYVNHIPVLTGGSGRDELREFYSKRFIPQMPPDTEMTPVSRTIGEDQIVDEMVFKFTHTIPMDWILPGIPPTGKRVEVPLVAIVRVRDGKLAHEHIYWDQASVLVQIGLLDPAKLPVVGVESAKKVLDPSLPANELMKRVDRTR
;
A
#
# COMPACT_ATOMS: atom_id res chain seq x y z
N MET A 1 27.42 -12.95 -10.69
CA MET A 1 26.27 -12.52 -9.90
C MET A 1 25.09 -12.49 -10.83
N ALA A 2 24.13 -13.40 -10.69
CA ALA A 2 22.92 -13.44 -11.51
C ALA A 2 22.02 -12.24 -11.12
N LYS A 3 21.54 -11.48 -12.10
CA LYS A 3 20.47 -10.50 -11.89
C LYS A 3 19.24 -11.28 -11.41
N PRO A 4 18.45 -10.74 -10.44
CA PRO A 4 17.18 -11.36 -10.10
C PRO A 4 16.32 -11.40 -11.38
N GLU A 5 15.92 -12.58 -11.77
CA GLU A 5 14.89 -12.77 -12.78
C GLU A 5 13.63 -12.05 -12.24
N LYS A 6 13.15 -11.05 -12.97
CA LYS A 6 11.79 -10.55 -12.77
C LYS A 6 10.88 -11.76 -13.07
N ASN A 7 10.32 -12.32 -12.01
CA ASN A 7 9.34 -13.38 -12.12
C ASN A 7 8.05 -12.76 -12.67
N ASP A 8 8.02 -12.58 -13.98
CA ASP A 8 6.84 -12.10 -14.70
C ASP A 8 5.87 -13.29 -14.85
N ALA A 9 5.21 -13.63 -13.74
CA ALA A 9 4.18 -14.67 -13.68
C ALA A 9 2.94 -14.34 -14.55
N THR A 10 2.99 -13.24 -15.31
CA THR A 10 1.87 -12.76 -16.14
C THR A 10 1.74 -13.47 -17.48
N ASN A 11 2.70 -14.33 -17.87
CA ASN A 11 2.73 -14.87 -19.23
C ASN A 11 1.75 -16.03 -19.52
N ASN A 12 0.90 -16.48 -18.55
CA ASN A 12 -0.11 -17.53 -18.77
C ASN A 12 -1.35 -17.36 -17.88
N LEU A 13 -1.87 -16.14 -17.75
CA LEU A 13 -3.12 -15.92 -17.02
C LEU A 13 -4.31 -16.48 -17.80
N SER A 14 -5.26 -17.09 -17.10
CA SER A 14 -6.56 -17.44 -17.68
C SER A 14 -7.36 -16.16 -18.01
N LEU A 15 -8.38 -16.27 -18.85
CA LEU A 15 -9.27 -15.14 -19.16
C LEU A 15 -9.91 -14.54 -17.90
N ALA A 16 -10.24 -15.37 -16.91
CA ALA A 16 -10.76 -14.92 -15.63
C ALA A 16 -9.72 -14.10 -14.84
N GLN A 17 -8.49 -14.58 -14.76
CA GLN A 17 -7.40 -13.87 -14.09
C GLN A 17 -7.04 -12.55 -14.80
N GLU A 18 -7.09 -12.52 -16.13
CA GLU A 18 -6.93 -11.27 -16.89
C GLU A 18 -8.05 -10.26 -16.58
N ALA A 19 -9.28 -10.72 -16.41
CA ALA A 19 -10.38 -9.84 -16.00
C ALA A 19 -10.17 -9.28 -14.58
N LEU A 20 -9.68 -10.09 -13.64
CA LEU A 20 -9.32 -9.62 -12.29
C LEU A 20 -8.18 -8.59 -12.35
N ARG A 21 -7.12 -8.88 -13.11
CA ARG A 21 -6.00 -7.96 -13.31
C ARG A 21 -6.48 -6.60 -13.81
N LYS A 22 -7.29 -6.62 -14.87
CA LYS A 22 -7.83 -5.39 -15.45
C LYS A 22 -8.73 -4.62 -14.48
N LEU A 23 -9.59 -5.31 -13.76
CA LEU A 23 -10.48 -4.70 -12.75
C LEU A 23 -9.65 -3.95 -11.70
N TRP A 24 -8.60 -4.58 -11.16
CA TRP A 24 -7.73 -3.97 -10.16
C TRP A 24 -6.93 -2.78 -10.72
N GLU A 25 -6.38 -2.93 -11.91
CA GLU A 25 -5.65 -1.83 -12.59
C GLU A 25 -6.57 -0.63 -12.87
N ASP A 26 -7.82 -0.86 -13.29
CA ASP A 26 -8.79 0.20 -13.49
C ASP A 26 -9.15 0.89 -12.15
N HIS A 27 -9.35 0.11 -11.08
CA HIS A 27 -9.62 0.66 -9.73
C HIS A 27 -8.48 1.56 -9.26
N VAL A 28 -7.24 1.07 -9.25
CA VAL A 28 -6.04 1.84 -8.87
C VAL A 28 -5.88 3.10 -9.74
N ARG A 29 -6.17 2.99 -11.05
CA ARG A 29 -6.13 4.14 -11.96
C ARG A 29 -7.16 5.21 -11.56
N TYR A 30 -8.36 4.81 -11.15
CA TYR A 30 -9.40 5.74 -10.69
C TYR A 30 -9.03 6.43 -9.39
N GLU A 31 -8.35 5.75 -8.47
CA GLU A 31 -7.87 6.33 -7.22
C GLU A 31 -6.71 7.32 -7.42
N PHE A 32 -5.67 6.91 -8.15
CA PHE A 32 -4.39 7.62 -8.18
C PHE A 32 -4.20 8.51 -9.41
N SER A 33 -4.74 8.12 -10.58
CA SER A 33 -4.52 8.85 -11.83
C SER A 33 -5.66 9.80 -12.17
N THR A 34 -6.89 9.29 -12.33
CA THR A 34 -8.05 10.14 -12.66
C THR A 34 -8.68 10.77 -11.43
N ARG A 35 -8.41 10.22 -10.24
CA ARG A 35 -8.89 10.70 -8.93
C ARG A 35 -10.41 10.87 -8.89
N ASN A 36 -11.13 9.87 -9.36
CA ASN A 36 -12.57 9.88 -9.52
C ASN A 36 -13.25 8.89 -8.57
N THR A 37 -13.92 9.41 -7.54
CA THR A 37 -14.63 8.63 -6.53
C THR A 37 -15.75 7.77 -7.13
N ASP A 38 -16.52 8.28 -8.10
CA ASP A 38 -17.65 7.55 -8.67
C ASP A 38 -17.17 6.36 -9.51
N ASP A 39 -16.12 6.55 -10.31
CA ASP A 39 -15.50 5.47 -11.08
C ASP A 39 -14.84 4.43 -10.16
N THR A 40 -14.17 4.86 -9.08
CA THR A 40 -13.62 3.95 -8.04
C THR A 40 -14.73 3.08 -7.45
N LEU A 41 -15.81 3.68 -6.98
CA LEU A 41 -16.96 2.95 -6.40
C LEU A 41 -17.70 2.08 -7.42
N ALA A 42 -17.69 2.41 -8.70
CA ALA A 42 -18.31 1.59 -9.73
C ALA A 42 -17.63 0.23 -9.92
N THR A 43 -16.35 0.12 -9.56
CA THR A 43 -15.59 -1.13 -9.57
C THR A 43 -15.88 -2.03 -8.37
N MET A 44 -16.62 -1.58 -7.36
CA MET A 44 -16.88 -2.27 -6.11
C MET A 44 -18.32 -2.78 -6.02
N VAL A 45 -18.55 -3.87 -5.28
CA VAL A 45 -19.89 -4.31 -4.90
C VAL A 45 -20.51 -3.34 -3.86
N ASP A 46 -21.82 -3.36 -3.69
CA ASP A 46 -22.50 -2.39 -2.81
C ASP A 46 -22.16 -2.57 -1.33
N ASP A 47 -21.88 -3.80 -0.90
CA ASP A 47 -21.49 -4.17 0.46
C ASP A 47 -19.97 -4.34 0.60
N ALA A 48 -19.18 -3.75 -0.30
CA ALA A 48 -17.72 -3.78 -0.22
C ALA A 48 -17.19 -3.07 1.03
N TYR A 49 -15.97 -3.45 1.44
CA TYR A 49 -15.28 -2.73 2.51
C TYR A 49 -13.78 -2.59 2.22
N VAL A 50 -13.21 -1.52 2.75
CA VAL A 50 -11.77 -1.23 2.73
C VAL A 50 -11.27 -1.14 4.16
N ASN A 51 -10.14 -1.77 4.44
CA ASN A 51 -9.52 -1.75 5.75
C ASN A 51 -8.00 -1.52 5.64
N HIS A 52 -7.55 -0.36 6.02
CA HIS A 52 -6.15 -0.03 6.22
C HIS A 52 -5.72 -0.52 7.61
N ILE A 53 -5.18 -1.72 7.67
CA ILE A 53 -4.95 -2.49 8.91
C ILE A 53 -4.15 -1.72 9.97
N PRO A 54 -3.05 -1.02 9.66
CA PRO A 54 -2.22 -0.39 10.70
C PRO A 54 -2.90 0.74 11.49
N VAL A 55 -3.91 1.41 10.89
CA VAL A 55 -4.56 2.60 11.49
C VAL A 55 -6.09 2.51 11.50
N LEU A 56 -6.66 1.39 11.04
CA LEU A 56 -8.09 1.10 10.98
C LEU A 56 -8.92 2.18 10.26
N THR A 57 -8.38 2.70 9.15
CA THR A 57 -9.10 3.62 8.26
C THR A 57 -9.69 2.87 7.06
N GLY A 58 -10.73 3.41 6.47
CA GLY A 58 -11.48 2.82 5.35
C GLY A 58 -12.97 3.06 5.54
N GLY A 59 -13.78 2.05 5.20
CA GLY A 59 -15.24 2.11 5.35
C GLY A 59 -15.88 0.80 4.91
N SER A 60 -17.15 0.60 5.25
CA SER A 60 -17.95 -0.56 4.90
C SER A 60 -19.29 -0.13 4.27
N GLY A 61 -19.59 -0.70 3.11
CA GLY A 61 -20.76 -0.33 2.33
C GLY A 61 -20.58 1.01 1.58
N ARG A 62 -21.50 1.25 0.67
CA ARG A 62 -21.35 2.30 -0.35
C ARG A 62 -21.25 3.71 0.24
N ASP A 63 -21.99 4.01 1.30
CA ASP A 63 -22.02 5.36 1.86
C ASP A 63 -20.72 5.71 2.62
N GLU A 64 -20.24 4.81 3.47
CA GLU A 64 -18.98 5.02 4.18
C GLU A 64 -17.79 5.05 3.22
N LEU A 65 -17.76 4.15 2.20
CA LEU A 65 -16.72 4.17 1.18
C LEU A 65 -16.75 5.45 0.35
N ARG A 66 -17.95 5.98 0.03
CA ARG A 66 -18.06 7.27 -0.65
C ARG A 66 -17.48 8.40 0.19
N GLU A 67 -17.78 8.43 1.48
CA GLU A 67 -17.21 9.43 2.38
C GLU A 67 -15.69 9.29 2.48
N PHE A 68 -15.20 8.05 2.65
CA PHE A 68 -13.77 7.77 2.73
C PHE A 68 -13.03 8.22 1.45
N TYR A 69 -13.44 7.75 0.28
CA TYR A 69 -12.79 8.08 -0.98
C TYR A 69 -12.88 9.57 -1.34
N SER A 70 -14.04 10.19 -1.16
CA SER A 70 -14.25 11.59 -1.57
C SER A 70 -13.65 12.62 -0.63
N LYS A 71 -13.47 12.29 0.67
CA LYS A 71 -13.03 13.28 1.66
C LYS A 71 -11.67 12.97 2.29
N ARG A 72 -11.30 11.66 2.39
CA ARG A 72 -10.15 11.24 3.20
C ARG A 72 -9.04 10.59 2.40
N PHE A 73 -9.33 9.95 1.28
CA PHE A 73 -8.34 9.20 0.52
C PHE A 73 -7.88 9.96 -0.74
N ILE A 74 -8.76 10.08 -1.74
CA ILE A 74 -8.40 10.67 -3.05
C ILE A 74 -7.88 12.13 -2.93
N PRO A 75 -8.54 13.05 -2.19
CA PRO A 75 -8.05 14.42 -2.09
C PRO A 75 -6.81 14.57 -1.19
N GLN A 76 -6.48 13.55 -0.41
CA GLN A 76 -5.34 13.55 0.51
C GLN A 76 -4.14 12.77 -0.05
N MET A 77 -4.02 12.65 -1.37
CA MET A 77 -2.84 12.10 -2.05
C MET A 77 -1.88 13.22 -2.44
N PRO A 78 -0.67 13.26 -1.89
CA PRO A 78 0.38 14.17 -2.32
C PRO A 78 0.63 14.10 -3.83
N PRO A 79 1.02 15.20 -4.49
CA PRO A 79 1.21 15.22 -5.94
C PRO A 79 2.38 14.36 -6.42
N ASP A 80 3.32 14.05 -5.54
CA ASP A 80 4.51 13.23 -5.80
C ASP A 80 4.33 11.76 -5.34
N THR A 81 3.07 11.33 -5.15
CA THR A 81 2.78 9.94 -4.80
C THR A 81 3.19 8.99 -5.93
N GLU A 82 3.97 7.97 -5.58
CA GLU A 82 4.44 6.93 -6.50
C GLU A 82 4.19 5.54 -5.92
N MET A 83 3.89 4.58 -6.80
CA MET A 83 3.85 3.15 -6.48
C MET A 83 4.86 2.42 -7.35
N THR A 84 5.87 1.83 -6.72
CA THR A 84 6.85 0.97 -7.41
C THR A 84 6.42 -0.48 -7.23
N PRO A 85 5.96 -1.19 -8.29
CA PRO A 85 5.55 -2.58 -8.19
C PRO A 85 6.72 -3.48 -7.76
N VAL A 86 6.45 -4.45 -6.91
CA VAL A 86 7.40 -5.49 -6.47
C VAL A 86 6.95 -6.85 -6.98
N SER A 87 5.76 -7.30 -6.58
CA SER A 87 5.19 -8.58 -7.03
C SER A 87 3.66 -8.52 -7.06
N ARG A 88 3.06 -9.36 -7.91
CA ARG A 88 1.61 -9.53 -7.97
C ARG A 88 1.25 -11.00 -8.16
N THR A 89 0.34 -11.50 -7.35
CA THR A 89 -0.26 -12.82 -7.49
C THR A 89 -1.74 -12.67 -7.80
N ILE A 90 -2.21 -13.35 -8.86
CA ILE A 90 -3.61 -13.34 -9.27
C ILE A 90 -4.16 -14.74 -9.11
N GLY A 91 -5.03 -14.93 -8.13
CA GLY A 91 -5.75 -16.18 -7.87
C GLY A 91 -7.02 -16.29 -8.73
N GLU A 92 -7.96 -17.11 -8.28
CA GLU A 92 -9.26 -17.28 -8.95
C GLU A 92 -10.21 -16.10 -8.67
N ASP A 93 -10.15 -15.55 -7.45
CA ASP A 93 -11.06 -14.52 -6.94
C ASP A 93 -10.36 -13.53 -6.00
N GLN A 94 -9.02 -13.56 -5.93
CA GLN A 94 -8.22 -12.72 -5.08
C GLN A 94 -6.93 -12.30 -5.76
N ILE A 95 -6.54 -11.05 -5.52
CA ILE A 95 -5.25 -10.50 -5.93
C ILE A 95 -4.46 -10.15 -4.67
N VAL A 96 -3.17 -10.47 -4.68
CA VAL A 96 -2.20 -9.94 -3.73
C VAL A 96 -1.22 -9.09 -4.51
N ASP A 97 -1.12 -7.82 -4.17
CA ASP A 97 -0.28 -6.84 -4.85
C ASP A 97 0.72 -6.25 -3.87
N GLU A 98 2.00 -6.43 -4.12
CA GLU A 98 3.10 -5.91 -3.32
C GLU A 98 3.78 -4.77 -4.04
N MET A 99 3.96 -3.66 -3.35
CA MET A 99 4.57 -2.45 -3.91
C MET A 99 5.34 -1.68 -2.85
N VAL A 100 6.20 -0.76 -3.29
CA VAL A 100 6.73 0.31 -2.43
C VAL A 100 5.93 1.57 -2.72
N PHE A 101 5.20 2.02 -1.70
CA PHE A 101 4.42 3.25 -1.73
C PHE A 101 5.29 4.42 -1.25
N LYS A 102 5.30 5.52 -2.01
CA LYS A 102 6.20 6.64 -1.78
C LYS A 102 5.45 7.96 -1.88
N PHE A 103 5.73 8.88 -0.97
CA PHE A 103 5.15 10.23 -0.97
C PHE A 103 5.98 11.18 -0.13
N THR A 104 5.81 12.48 -0.35
CA THR A 104 6.26 13.51 0.60
C THR A 104 5.05 14.02 1.38
N HIS A 105 5.09 13.96 2.71
CA HIS A 105 3.97 14.35 3.58
C HIS A 105 3.80 15.87 3.61
N THR A 106 3.28 16.42 2.50
CA THR A 106 3.10 17.87 2.27
C THR A 106 1.67 18.36 2.52
N ILE A 107 0.72 17.42 2.63
CA ILE A 107 -0.70 17.70 2.91
C ILE A 107 -1.20 16.74 4.01
N PRO A 108 -2.34 17.00 4.66
CA PRO A 108 -2.96 16.03 5.56
C PRO A 108 -3.23 14.70 4.84
N MET A 109 -2.93 13.59 5.49
CA MET A 109 -3.12 12.23 4.98
C MET A 109 -3.77 11.36 6.06
N ASP A 110 -5.01 11.68 6.43
CA ASP A 110 -5.71 11.05 7.56
C ASP A 110 -5.89 9.52 7.40
N TRP A 111 -5.81 9.02 6.17
CA TRP A 111 -5.95 7.59 5.88
C TRP A 111 -4.70 6.77 6.27
N ILE A 112 -3.51 7.40 6.39
CA ILE A 112 -2.25 6.75 6.79
C ILE A 112 -1.64 7.39 8.05
N LEU A 113 -1.88 8.68 8.27
CA LEU A 113 -1.35 9.50 9.36
C LEU A 113 -2.47 10.32 10.01
N PRO A 114 -3.54 9.67 10.56
CA PRO A 114 -4.70 10.40 11.10
C PRO A 114 -4.29 11.41 12.17
N GLY A 115 -4.68 12.68 11.96
CA GLY A 115 -4.43 13.76 12.88
C GLY A 115 -2.99 14.28 12.95
N ILE A 116 -2.09 13.78 12.11
CA ILE A 116 -0.70 14.27 12.05
C ILE A 116 -0.61 15.41 11.02
N PRO A 117 -0.17 16.61 11.42
CA PRO A 117 0.02 17.70 10.47
C PRO A 117 1.17 17.40 9.51
N PRO A 118 1.14 17.99 8.28
CA PRO A 118 2.18 17.80 7.28
C PRO A 118 3.59 18.06 7.80
N THR A 119 4.49 17.09 7.62
CA THR A 119 5.87 17.16 8.14
C THR A 119 6.89 17.59 7.09
N GLY A 120 6.51 17.58 5.80
CA GLY A 120 7.42 17.82 4.67
C GLY A 120 8.43 16.70 4.45
N LYS A 121 8.31 15.57 5.15
CA LYS A 121 9.26 14.45 5.06
C LYS A 121 8.88 13.47 3.95
N ARG A 122 9.88 12.93 3.27
CA ARG A 122 9.72 11.83 2.32
C ARG A 122 9.51 10.52 3.07
N VAL A 123 8.59 9.70 2.60
CA VAL A 123 8.29 8.36 3.11
C VAL A 123 8.33 7.37 1.95
N GLU A 124 8.95 6.22 2.19
CA GLU A 124 8.92 5.05 1.31
C GLU A 124 8.65 3.82 2.18
N VAL A 125 7.56 3.12 1.95
CA VAL A 125 7.13 1.98 2.76
C VAL A 125 6.65 0.82 1.89
N PRO A 126 7.06 -0.43 2.18
CA PRO A 126 6.46 -1.59 1.56
C PRO A 126 4.98 -1.68 1.95
N LEU A 127 4.15 -1.91 0.97
CA LEU A 127 2.70 -2.02 1.13
C LEU A 127 2.21 -3.28 0.42
N VAL A 128 1.29 -3.99 1.06
CA VAL A 128 0.61 -5.15 0.49
C VAL A 128 -0.88 -4.90 0.49
N ALA A 129 -1.50 -5.01 -0.69
CA ALA A 129 -2.93 -5.02 -0.87
C ALA A 129 -3.42 -6.45 -1.10
N ILE A 130 -4.37 -6.92 -0.29
CA ILE A 130 -5.10 -8.18 -0.50
C ILE A 130 -6.52 -7.82 -0.92
N VAL A 131 -6.85 -8.12 -2.16
CA VAL A 131 -8.08 -7.66 -2.82
C VAL A 131 -8.93 -8.86 -3.21
N ARG A 132 -10.14 -8.93 -2.68
CA ARG A 132 -11.12 -9.96 -3.01
C ARG A 132 -12.06 -9.48 -4.11
N VAL A 133 -12.33 -10.35 -5.06
CA VAL A 133 -13.31 -10.10 -6.13
C VAL A 133 -14.50 -11.04 -5.97
N ARG A 134 -15.70 -10.50 -6.15
CA ARG A 134 -16.98 -11.20 -6.14
C ARG A 134 -17.86 -10.58 -7.21
N ASP A 135 -18.51 -11.42 -8.02
CA ASP A 135 -19.43 -10.99 -9.09
C ASP A 135 -18.77 -9.98 -10.07
N GLY A 136 -17.48 -10.16 -10.36
CA GLY A 136 -16.74 -9.30 -11.27
C GLY A 136 -16.43 -7.90 -10.72
N LYS A 137 -16.53 -7.68 -9.40
CA LYS A 137 -16.26 -6.42 -8.69
C LYS A 137 -15.46 -6.66 -7.42
N LEU A 138 -14.77 -5.62 -6.92
CA LEU A 138 -14.06 -5.68 -5.65
C LEU A 138 -15.04 -5.83 -4.50
N ALA A 139 -14.80 -6.83 -3.65
CA ALA A 139 -15.60 -7.09 -2.47
C ALA A 139 -14.93 -6.60 -1.18
N HIS A 140 -13.60 -6.67 -1.11
CA HIS A 140 -12.85 -6.01 -0.06
C HIS A 140 -11.41 -5.74 -0.45
N GLU A 141 -10.81 -4.82 0.29
CA GLU A 141 -9.38 -4.54 0.31
C GLU A 141 -8.86 -4.56 1.75
N HIS A 142 -7.81 -5.34 1.99
CA HIS A 142 -7.01 -5.30 3.21
C HIS A 142 -5.63 -4.76 2.85
N ILE A 143 -5.30 -3.59 3.37
CA ILE A 143 -4.05 -2.90 3.05
C ILE A 143 -3.14 -2.93 4.28
N TYR A 144 -1.92 -3.43 4.09
CA TYR A 144 -0.92 -3.61 5.13
C TYR A 144 0.33 -2.79 4.82
N TRP A 145 0.88 -2.16 5.83
CA TRP A 145 2.21 -1.54 5.80
C TRP A 145 2.79 -1.50 7.21
N ASP A 146 4.08 -1.18 7.33
CA ASP A 146 4.72 -0.96 8.62
C ASP A 146 4.53 0.50 9.08
N GLN A 147 3.59 0.75 9.98
CA GLN A 147 3.32 2.08 10.51
C GLN A 147 4.50 2.61 11.34
N ALA A 148 5.24 1.74 12.03
CA ALA A 148 6.43 2.19 12.77
C ALA A 148 7.48 2.75 11.83
N SER A 149 7.70 2.12 10.67
CA SER A 149 8.60 2.63 9.62
C SER A 149 8.16 4.01 9.11
N VAL A 150 6.86 4.23 8.90
CA VAL A 150 6.32 5.54 8.50
C VAL A 150 6.62 6.58 9.58
N LEU A 151 6.34 6.29 10.86
CA LEU A 151 6.56 7.20 11.98
C LEU A 151 8.03 7.54 12.19
N VAL A 152 8.95 6.58 11.98
CA VAL A 152 10.40 6.82 11.99
C VAL A 152 10.79 7.83 10.91
N GLN A 153 10.32 7.62 9.68
CA GLN A 153 10.70 8.46 8.54
C GLN A 153 10.21 9.90 8.66
N ILE A 154 9.04 10.11 9.29
CA ILE A 154 8.53 11.48 9.55
C ILE A 154 9.05 12.10 10.84
N GLY A 155 9.90 11.36 11.61
CA GLY A 155 10.57 11.86 12.81
C GLY A 155 9.71 11.85 14.08
N LEU A 156 8.63 11.10 14.11
CA LEU A 156 7.76 10.94 15.30
C LEU A 156 8.11 9.72 16.15
N LEU A 157 8.95 8.81 15.64
CA LEU A 157 9.41 7.64 16.37
C LEU A 157 10.95 7.56 16.31
N ASP A 158 11.60 7.50 17.47
CA ASP A 158 13.05 7.34 17.55
C ASP A 158 13.45 5.86 17.45
N PRO A 159 14.14 5.43 16.36
CA PRO A 159 14.57 4.04 16.17
C PRO A 159 15.74 3.63 17.06
N ALA A 160 16.40 4.57 17.76
CA ALA A 160 17.65 4.27 18.48
C ALA A 160 17.47 3.23 19.59
N LYS A 161 16.30 3.23 20.24
CA LYS A 161 15.98 2.34 21.38
C LYS A 161 14.88 1.32 21.09
N LEU A 162 14.38 1.28 19.87
CA LEU A 162 13.26 0.42 19.48
C LEU A 162 13.67 -0.56 18.37
N PRO A 163 13.06 -1.75 18.30
CA PRO A 163 13.33 -2.71 17.25
C PRO A 163 12.55 -2.36 15.97
N VAL A 164 12.76 -1.16 15.44
CA VAL A 164 12.09 -0.62 14.26
C VAL A 164 13.12 -0.09 13.26
N VAL A 165 12.74 -0.07 12.00
CA VAL A 165 13.52 0.50 10.90
C VAL A 165 12.71 1.60 10.21
N GLY A 166 13.36 2.44 9.42
CA GLY A 166 12.72 3.45 8.58
C GLY A 166 12.65 3.00 7.13
N VAL A 167 13.25 3.78 6.24
CA VAL A 167 13.28 3.54 4.79
C VAL A 167 14.00 2.25 4.38
N GLU A 168 14.77 1.65 5.28
CA GLU A 168 15.56 0.44 5.04
C GLU A 168 14.69 -0.74 4.61
N SER A 169 13.45 -0.86 5.13
CA SER A 169 12.51 -1.90 4.75
C SER A 169 12.13 -1.80 3.26
N ALA A 170 11.80 -0.61 2.79
CA ALA A 170 11.47 -0.36 1.38
C ALA A 170 12.66 -0.62 0.46
N LYS A 171 13.86 -0.14 0.85
CA LYS A 171 15.08 -0.38 0.08
C LYS A 171 15.40 -1.87 -0.01
N LYS A 172 15.25 -2.62 1.10
CA LYS A 172 15.54 -4.05 1.15
C LYS A 172 14.58 -4.88 0.29
N VAL A 173 13.31 -4.50 0.19
CA VAL A 173 12.34 -5.16 -0.70
C VAL A 173 12.72 -4.96 -2.17
N LEU A 174 13.20 -3.77 -2.54
CA LEU A 174 13.63 -3.46 -3.91
C LEU A 174 15.01 -4.04 -4.26
N ASP A 175 15.89 -4.18 -3.26
CA ASP A 175 17.23 -4.76 -3.41
C ASP A 175 17.51 -5.76 -2.28
N PRO A 176 17.24 -7.06 -2.49
CA PRO A 176 17.46 -8.10 -1.50
C PRO A 176 18.93 -8.32 -1.14
N SER A 177 19.88 -7.74 -1.88
CA SER A 177 21.32 -7.82 -1.57
C SER A 177 21.75 -6.90 -0.41
N LEU A 178 20.93 -5.90 -0.04
CA LEU A 178 21.19 -5.01 1.06
C LEU A 178 21.31 -5.76 2.42
N PRO A 179 22.03 -5.22 3.41
CA PRO A 179 22.25 -5.88 4.71
C PRO A 179 20.96 -6.30 5.40
N ALA A 180 21.00 -7.43 6.09
CA ALA A 180 19.97 -7.91 7.01
C ALA A 180 20.52 -8.00 8.43
N ASN A 181 19.62 -8.14 9.41
CA ASN A 181 19.94 -8.40 10.81
C ASN A 181 20.68 -7.24 11.54
N GLU A 182 20.63 -6.01 11.01
CA GLU A 182 21.31 -4.87 11.62
C GLU A 182 20.79 -4.58 13.05
N LEU A 183 19.49 -4.76 13.29
CA LEU A 183 18.93 -4.64 14.64
C LEU A 183 19.42 -5.74 15.58
N MET A 184 19.62 -6.97 15.09
CA MET A 184 20.15 -8.08 15.88
C MET A 184 21.61 -7.80 16.30
N LYS A 185 22.42 -7.23 15.42
CA LYS A 185 23.80 -6.85 15.71
C LYS A 185 23.94 -5.79 16.83
N ARG A 186 22.86 -5.02 17.11
CA ARG A 186 22.85 -4.12 18.28
C ARG A 186 22.90 -4.90 19.59
N VAL A 187 22.20 -6.02 19.68
CA VAL A 187 22.16 -6.89 20.86
C VAL A 187 23.55 -7.46 21.17
N ASP A 188 24.27 -7.88 20.12
CA ASP A 188 25.61 -8.46 20.28
C ASP A 188 26.64 -7.47 20.83
N ARG A 189 26.43 -6.16 20.60
CA ARG A 189 27.31 -5.08 21.11
C ARG A 189 27.03 -4.68 22.56
N THR A 190 25.87 -5.10 23.10
CA THR A 190 25.42 -4.74 24.45
C THR A 190 25.50 -5.90 25.45
N ARG A 191 25.90 -7.10 24.99
CA ARG A 191 26.20 -8.29 25.77
C ARG A 191 27.71 -8.47 25.93
#